data_2389077801c726fc0ee842a78716ccb7
#
_entry.id   2389077801c726fc0ee842a78716ccb7
#
_cell.length_a   1.000
_cell.length_b   1.000
_cell.length_c   1.000
_cell.angle_alpha   90.00
_cell.angle_beta   90.00
_cell.angle_gamma   90.00
#
_symmetry.space_group_name_H-M   'P 1'
#
loop_
_entity.id
_entity.type
_entity.pdbx_description
1 polymer ?
#
loop_
_entity_poly.entity_id
_entity_poly.type
_entity_poly.pdbx_seq_one_letter_code
_entity_poly.pdbx_strand_id
1 'polypeptide(L)'
;ECTPSPRTKMRIQMDTIATVADERDERNQWCFACGPKNPFGLKLSFREQDDTYISEFTGQPQHQGYDGIMHGGIVSTLLDEIMARYLYAKGMNAVTGRLEVRYNKPTPIGVPLLIKGRITKGKGRLYETEGTIELPDGTVTAQGTAKVFVIDPS
;
A
#
# COMPACT_ATOMS: atom_id res chain seq x y z
N GLU A 1 41.72 0.85 -37.91
CA GLU A 1 41.63 0.97 -36.45
C GLU A 1 40.28 1.57 -36.12
N CYS A 2 39.34 0.69 -35.68
CA CYS A 2 38.01 1.09 -35.24
C CYS A 2 38.06 1.37 -33.74
N THR A 3 37.93 2.65 -33.35
CA THR A 3 37.72 3.03 -31.95
C THR A 3 36.26 2.85 -31.58
N PRO A 4 35.94 2.14 -30.50
CA PRO A 4 34.55 2.03 -30.06
C PRO A 4 34.07 3.32 -29.39
N SER A 5 32.95 3.81 -29.86
CA SER A 5 32.20 4.92 -29.31
C SER A 5 31.83 4.68 -27.82
N PRO A 6 31.91 5.67 -26.95
CA PRO A 6 31.57 5.50 -25.56
C PRO A 6 30.06 5.29 -25.40
N ARG A 7 29.70 4.12 -24.87
CA ARG A 7 28.34 3.84 -24.44
C ARG A 7 27.95 4.84 -23.33
N THR A 8 27.09 5.75 -23.66
CA THR A 8 26.43 6.62 -22.70
C THR A 8 25.64 5.71 -21.73
N LYS A 9 26.19 5.52 -20.55
CA LYS A 9 25.45 4.93 -19.44
C LYS A 9 24.33 5.89 -19.09
N MET A 10 23.14 5.57 -19.55
CA MET A 10 21.93 6.21 -19.07
C MET A 10 21.82 5.86 -17.59
N ARG A 11 22.22 6.79 -16.75
CA ARG A 11 21.99 6.75 -15.30
C ARG A 11 20.50 6.97 -15.13
N ILE A 12 19.77 5.88 -14.89
CA ILE A 12 18.42 5.99 -14.34
C ILE A 12 18.62 6.61 -12.98
N GLN A 13 18.34 7.89 -12.89
CA GLN A 13 18.18 8.57 -11.63
C GLN A 13 16.92 7.98 -11.01
N MET A 14 17.11 7.01 -10.13
CA MET A 14 16.06 6.62 -9.19
C MET A 14 15.85 7.83 -8.30
N ASP A 15 14.84 8.63 -8.65
CA ASP A 15 14.31 9.59 -7.73
C ASP A 15 13.82 8.80 -6.52
N THR A 16 14.63 8.80 -5.51
CA THR A 16 14.30 8.34 -4.18
C THR A 16 13.26 9.31 -3.65
N ILE A 17 12.00 9.09 -4.01
CA ILE A 17 10.89 9.72 -3.30
C ILE A 17 10.93 9.10 -1.92
N ALA A 18 11.41 9.91 -0.98
CA ALA A 18 11.50 9.57 0.42
C ALA A 18 10.16 8.98 0.87
N THR A 19 10.22 7.75 1.30
CA THR A 19 9.20 7.16 2.14
C THR A 19 9.14 8.00 3.40
N VAL A 20 8.20 8.92 3.45
CA VAL A 20 7.93 9.65 4.68
C VAL A 20 7.11 8.73 5.59
N ALA A 21 7.76 7.73 6.14
CA ALA A 21 7.40 7.34 7.49
C ALA A 21 7.92 8.49 8.34
N ASP A 22 7.06 9.42 8.71
CA ASP A 22 7.45 10.46 9.63
C ASP A 22 7.77 9.78 10.97
N GLU A 23 9.06 9.54 11.22
CA GLU A 23 9.55 8.95 12.47
C GLU A 23 9.12 9.75 13.70
N ARG A 24 8.58 10.95 13.49
CA ARG A 24 8.10 11.86 14.52
C ARG A 24 6.63 11.68 14.87
N ASP A 25 5.86 10.94 14.10
CA ASP A 25 4.47 10.66 14.45
C ASP A 25 4.37 9.40 15.32
N GLU A 26 4.28 9.61 16.62
CA GLU A 26 4.18 8.52 17.60
C GLU A 26 2.91 7.68 17.44
N ARG A 27 1.87 8.19 16.80
CA ARG A 27 0.57 7.52 16.66
C ARG A 27 0.61 6.25 15.83
N ASN A 28 1.54 6.18 14.86
CA ASN A 28 1.62 5.07 13.90
C ASN A 28 2.78 4.11 14.15
N GLN A 29 3.58 4.31 15.17
CA GLN A 29 4.78 3.50 15.42
C GLN A 29 4.47 2.02 15.66
N TRP A 30 3.29 1.72 16.19
CA TRP A 30 2.83 0.36 16.49
C TRP A 30 1.71 -0.12 15.55
N CYS A 31 1.43 0.58 14.47
CA CYS A 31 0.47 0.14 13.48
C CYS A 31 0.83 -1.25 12.98
N PHE A 32 -0.13 -2.16 12.98
CA PHE A 32 0.09 -3.52 12.50
C PHE A 32 0.52 -3.56 11.04
N ALA A 33 -0.04 -2.68 10.21
CA ALA A 33 0.28 -2.64 8.79
C ALA A 33 1.61 -1.95 8.48
N CYS A 34 1.89 -0.78 9.07
CA CYS A 34 3.03 0.04 8.68
C CYS A 34 3.94 0.49 9.84
N GLY A 35 3.63 0.16 11.08
CA GLY A 35 4.38 0.62 12.25
C GLY A 35 5.76 -0.03 12.36
N PRO A 36 6.84 0.76 12.41
CA PRO A 36 8.20 0.21 12.45
C PRO A 36 8.54 -0.47 13.78
N LYS A 37 7.83 -0.13 14.87
CA LYS A 37 8.07 -0.71 16.20
C LYS A 37 7.30 -2.01 16.45
N ASN A 38 6.29 -2.32 15.63
CA ASN A 38 5.54 -3.55 15.81
C ASN A 38 6.31 -4.75 15.24
N PRO A 39 6.83 -5.66 16.08
CA PRO A 39 7.64 -6.78 15.59
C PRO A 39 6.84 -7.79 14.77
N PHE A 40 5.51 -7.82 14.91
CA PHE A 40 4.60 -8.69 14.17
C PHE A 40 3.95 -8.02 12.97
N GLY A 41 4.23 -6.72 12.76
CA GLY A 41 3.63 -5.94 11.71
C GLY A 41 4.11 -6.28 10.32
N LEU A 42 3.35 -5.83 9.33
CA LEU A 42 3.64 -6.08 7.91
C LEU A 42 4.74 -5.15 7.39
N LYS A 43 5.04 -4.08 8.10
CA LYS A 43 6.11 -3.12 7.79
C LYS A 43 6.02 -2.52 6.39
N LEU A 44 4.80 -2.17 5.98
CA LEU A 44 4.55 -1.57 4.68
C LEU A 44 5.24 -0.22 4.56
N SER A 45 5.81 0.03 3.41
CA SER A 45 6.31 1.32 2.97
C SER A 45 5.54 1.78 1.73
N PHE A 46 5.44 3.09 1.54
CA PHE A 46 4.56 3.67 0.53
C PHE A 46 5.26 4.70 -0.31
N ARG A 47 4.80 4.84 -1.55
CA ARG A 47 5.16 5.94 -2.45
C ARG A 47 3.92 6.40 -3.21
N GLU A 48 3.92 7.66 -3.61
CA GLU A 48 2.90 8.20 -4.50
C GLU A 48 3.47 8.38 -5.90
N GLN A 49 2.70 7.97 -6.90
CA GLN A 49 3.03 8.16 -8.30
C GLN A 49 1.74 8.39 -9.09
N ASP A 50 1.63 9.53 -9.78
CA ASP A 50 0.49 9.87 -10.63
C ASP A 50 -0.88 9.69 -9.92
N ASP A 51 -1.04 10.32 -8.77
CA ASP A 51 -2.23 10.25 -7.92
C ASP A 51 -2.61 8.81 -7.49
N THR A 52 -1.65 7.92 -7.50
CA THR A 52 -1.77 6.54 -7.02
C THR A 52 -0.82 6.31 -5.85
N TYR A 53 -1.34 5.79 -4.76
CA TYR A 53 -0.56 5.39 -3.60
C TYR A 53 -0.17 3.94 -3.75
N ILE A 54 1.11 3.63 -3.59
CA ILE A 54 1.68 2.34 -3.97
C ILE A 54 2.49 1.77 -2.82
N SER A 55 2.31 0.48 -2.59
CA SER A 55 3.14 -0.34 -1.69
C SER A 55 3.44 -1.68 -2.34
N GLU A 56 4.52 -2.29 -1.93
CA GLU A 56 4.89 -3.66 -2.30
C GLU A 56 4.93 -4.53 -1.05
N PHE A 57 4.45 -5.75 -1.18
CA PHE A 57 4.44 -6.71 -0.08
C PHE A 57 4.59 -8.13 -0.58
N THR A 58 5.42 -8.91 0.08
CA THR A 58 5.56 -10.34 -0.16
C THR A 58 5.11 -11.08 1.09
N GLY A 59 4.04 -11.86 0.98
CA GLY A 59 3.52 -12.65 2.10
C GLY A 59 4.50 -13.73 2.52
N GLN A 60 4.61 -13.93 3.83
CA GLN A 60 5.43 -14.94 4.46
C GLN A 60 4.55 -16.07 4.99
N PRO A 61 5.12 -17.23 5.40
CA PRO A 61 4.34 -18.34 5.94
C PRO A 61 3.38 -17.97 7.08
N GLN A 62 3.77 -17.03 7.95
CA GLN A 62 2.93 -16.56 9.06
C GLN A 62 1.72 -15.73 8.63
N HIS A 63 1.63 -15.36 7.35
CA HIS A 63 0.51 -14.61 6.78
C HIS A 63 -0.51 -15.51 6.07
N GLN A 64 -0.35 -16.83 6.19
CA GLN A 64 -1.24 -17.80 5.54
C GLN A 64 -2.59 -17.95 6.23
N GLY A 65 -3.59 -18.26 5.40
CA GLY A 65 -4.78 -18.97 5.80
C GLY A 65 -4.58 -20.46 5.47
N TYR A 66 -5.05 -20.89 4.30
CA TYR A 66 -4.66 -22.20 3.77
C TYR A 66 -3.22 -22.17 3.27
N ASP A 67 -2.58 -23.33 3.22
CA ASP A 67 -1.19 -23.43 2.76
C ASP A 67 -0.98 -22.78 1.40
N GLY A 68 0.00 -21.89 1.33
CA GLY A 68 0.36 -21.16 0.12
C GLY A 68 -0.53 -19.96 -0.22
N ILE A 69 -1.59 -19.75 0.54
CA ILE A 69 -2.58 -18.67 0.29
C ILE A 69 -2.58 -17.69 1.45
N MET A 70 -2.49 -16.42 1.14
CA MET A 70 -2.57 -15.35 2.14
C MET A 70 -3.94 -15.36 2.82
N HIS A 71 -3.94 -15.21 4.15
CA HIS A 71 -5.17 -15.08 4.91
C HIS A 71 -6.01 -13.89 4.43
N GLY A 72 -7.31 -14.09 4.25
CA GLY A 72 -8.22 -13.04 3.77
C GLY A 72 -8.22 -11.78 4.63
N GLY A 73 -8.02 -11.93 5.93
CA GLY A 73 -7.87 -10.80 6.85
C GLY A 73 -6.60 -9.97 6.58
N ILE A 74 -5.50 -10.61 6.19
CA ILE A 74 -4.27 -9.90 5.78
C ILE A 74 -4.49 -9.17 4.46
N VAL A 75 -5.14 -9.80 3.49
CA VAL A 75 -5.54 -9.16 2.22
C VAL A 75 -6.36 -7.90 2.50
N SER A 76 -7.35 -8.00 3.37
CA SER A 76 -8.17 -6.84 3.79
C SER A 76 -7.34 -5.77 4.48
N THR A 77 -6.38 -6.15 5.31
CA THR A 77 -5.46 -5.20 5.98
C THR A 77 -4.63 -4.42 4.94
N LEU A 78 -4.09 -5.10 3.94
CA LEU A 78 -3.33 -4.44 2.87
C LEU A 78 -4.18 -3.42 2.11
N LEU A 79 -5.42 -3.79 1.78
CA LEU A 79 -6.36 -2.90 1.09
C LEU A 79 -6.81 -1.74 1.97
N ASP A 80 -7.13 -1.98 3.21
CA ASP A 80 -7.52 -0.93 4.16
C ASP A 80 -6.40 0.10 4.31
N GLU A 81 -5.19 -0.36 4.53
CA GLU A 81 -4.04 0.49 4.75
C GLU A 81 -3.70 1.35 3.52
N ILE A 82 -3.69 0.76 2.32
CA ILE A 82 -3.37 1.52 1.10
C ILE A 82 -4.38 2.63 0.82
N MET A 83 -5.61 2.43 1.22
CA MET A 83 -6.70 3.40 1.03
C MET A 83 -6.73 4.47 2.13
N ALA A 84 -6.73 4.07 3.38
CA ALA A 84 -6.85 5.00 4.50
C ALA A 84 -5.56 5.82 4.72
N ARG A 85 -4.41 5.17 4.62
CA ARG A 85 -3.13 5.85 4.81
C ARG A 85 -2.81 6.87 3.72
N TYR A 86 -3.38 6.72 2.54
CA TYR A 86 -3.22 7.72 1.49
C TYR A 86 -3.75 9.09 1.91
N LEU A 87 -4.87 9.13 2.60
CA LEU A 87 -5.40 10.37 3.18
C LEU A 87 -4.48 10.93 4.26
N TYR A 88 -3.94 10.05 5.11
CA TYR A 88 -2.95 10.44 6.11
C TYR A 88 -1.68 11.04 5.47
N ALA A 89 -1.19 10.45 4.39
CA ALA A 89 -0.05 10.98 3.64
C ALA A 89 -0.31 12.38 3.05
N LYS A 90 -1.57 12.72 2.82
CA LYS A 90 -1.99 14.06 2.38
C LYS A 90 -2.25 15.03 3.56
N GLY A 91 -1.88 14.65 4.76
CA GLY A 91 -2.01 15.50 5.96
C GLY A 91 -3.36 15.43 6.66
N MET A 92 -4.20 14.45 6.33
CA MET A 92 -5.52 14.29 6.93
C MET A 92 -5.53 13.16 7.96
N ASN A 93 -6.07 13.42 9.15
CA ASN A 93 -6.38 12.37 10.11
C ASN A 93 -7.68 11.71 9.70
N ALA A 94 -7.63 10.45 9.35
CA ALA A 94 -8.79 9.75 8.81
C ALA A 94 -8.92 8.34 9.38
N VAL A 95 -10.17 7.89 9.48
CA VAL A 95 -10.51 6.54 9.91
C VAL A 95 -11.44 5.90 8.90
N THR A 96 -11.24 4.61 8.66
CA THR A 96 -12.10 3.83 7.79
C THR A 96 -13.47 3.60 8.47
N GLY A 97 -14.52 4.06 7.82
CA GLY A 97 -15.89 3.86 8.29
C GLY A 97 -16.59 2.69 7.61
N ARG A 98 -16.20 2.37 6.38
CA ARG A 98 -16.71 1.23 5.62
C ARG A 98 -15.62 0.71 4.71
N LEU A 99 -15.48 -0.60 4.71
CA LEU A 99 -14.57 -1.33 3.83
C LEU A 99 -15.34 -2.44 3.13
N GLU A 100 -15.25 -2.51 1.83
CA GLU A 100 -15.79 -3.59 1.02
C GLU A 100 -14.66 -4.21 0.21
N VAL A 101 -14.49 -5.51 0.34
CA VAL A 101 -13.41 -6.27 -0.30
C VAL A 101 -14.01 -7.36 -1.18
N ARG A 102 -13.51 -7.45 -2.40
CA ARG A 102 -13.80 -8.55 -3.31
C ARG A 102 -12.53 -9.37 -3.50
N TYR A 103 -12.62 -10.65 -3.21
CA TYR A 103 -11.58 -11.63 -3.43
C TYR A 103 -11.81 -12.31 -4.77
N ASN A 104 -11.12 -11.87 -5.82
CA ASN A 104 -11.30 -12.37 -7.18
C ASN A 104 -10.63 -13.73 -7.38
N LYS A 105 -9.45 -13.89 -6.78
CA LYS A 105 -8.61 -15.09 -6.82
C LYS A 105 -7.86 -15.23 -5.50
N PRO A 106 -7.41 -16.44 -5.14
CA PRO A 106 -6.50 -16.60 -4.01
C PRO A 106 -5.25 -15.74 -4.21
N THR A 107 -4.85 -15.03 -3.17
CA THR A 107 -3.61 -14.25 -3.17
C THR A 107 -2.48 -15.13 -2.64
N PRO A 108 -1.45 -15.44 -3.44
CA PRO A 108 -0.37 -16.33 -3.00
C PRO A 108 0.56 -15.63 -2.00
N ILE A 109 1.20 -16.42 -1.14
CA ILE A 109 2.38 -15.99 -0.40
C ILE A 109 3.65 -16.23 -1.22
N GLY A 110 4.76 -15.60 -0.81
CA GLY A 110 6.05 -15.77 -1.48
C GLY A 110 6.18 -15.09 -2.83
N VAL A 111 5.18 -14.37 -3.27
CA VAL A 111 5.15 -13.63 -4.53
C VAL A 111 5.08 -12.14 -4.24
N PRO A 112 5.91 -11.31 -4.88
CA PRO A 112 5.82 -9.85 -4.74
C PRO A 112 4.46 -9.34 -5.24
N LEU A 113 3.72 -8.70 -4.36
CA LEU A 113 2.43 -8.10 -4.66
C LEU A 113 2.59 -6.60 -4.83
N LEU A 114 1.91 -6.03 -5.80
CA LEU A 114 1.77 -4.60 -5.97
C LEU A 114 0.41 -4.16 -5.45
N ILE A 115 0.44 -3.27 -4.47
CA ILE A 115 -0.77 -2.77 -3.80
C ILE A 115 -0.93 -1.31 -4.20
N LYS A 116 -2.08 -0.99 -4.77
CA LYS A 116 -2.38 0.36 -5.25
C LYS A 116 -3.63 0.90 -4.61
N GLY A 117 -3.60 2.18 -4.26
CA GLY A 117 -4.77 2.89 -3.74
C GLY A 117 -4.96 4.22 -4.44
N ARG A 118 -6.20 4.65 -4.54
CA ARG A 118 -6.59 5.89 -5.19
C ARG A 118 -7.77 6.53 -4.49
N ILE A 119 -7.74 7.85 -4.36
CA ILE A 119 -8.90 8.62 -3.89
C ILE A 119 -9.78 8.88 -5.11
N THR A 120 -11.02 8.40 -5.08
CA THR A 120 -11.96 8.53 -6.19
C THR A 120 -12.90 9.71 -6.03
N LYS A 121 -13.18 10.09 -4.77
CA LYS A 121 -14.12 11.15 -4.47
C LYS A 121 -13.86 11.74 -3.09
N GLY A 122 -14.04 13.02 -2.94
CA GLY A 122 -13.97 13.70 -1.65
C GLY A 122 -15.00 14.79 -1.54
N LYS A 123 -15.74 14.82 -0.43
CA LYS A 123 -16.69 15.87 -0.10
C LYS A 123 -16.71 16.10 1.41
N GLY A 124 -16.32 17.30 1.83
CA GLY A 124 -16.25 17.63 3.25
C GLY A 124 -15.27 16.70 3.98
N ARG A 125 -15.80 15.93 4.93
CA ARG A 125 -15.02 14.96 5.71
C ARG A 125 -15.09 13.53 5.18
N LEU A 126 -15.92 13.27 4.16
CA LEU A 126 -16.08 11.95 3.58
C LEU A 126 -15.26 11.80 2.31
N TYR A 127 -14.43 10.80 2.27
CA TYR A 127 -13.66 10.40 1.11
C TYR A 127 -14.02 8.97 0.69
N GLU A 128 -14.11 8.77 -0.61
CA GLU A 128 -14.22 7.45 -1.20
C GLU A 128 -12.88 7.09 -1.83
N THR A 129 -12.45 5.87 -1.58
CA THR A 129 -11.17 5.34 -2.06
C THR A 129 -11.36 3.97 -2.67
N GLU A 130 -10.46 3.60 -3.54
CA GLU A 130 -10.39 2.26 -4.11
C GLU A 130 -8.97 1.72 -4.04
N GLY A 131 -8.84 0.40 -3.96
CA GLY A 131 -7.56 -0.27 -3.90
C GLY A 131 -7.56 -1.59 -4.63
N THR A 132 -6.38 -2.00 -5.09
CA THR A 132 -6.15 -3.28 -5.77
C THR A 132 -4.90 -3.96 -5.25
N ILE A 133 -4.90 -5.28 -5.31
CA ILE A 133 -3.71 -6.12 -5.12
C ILE A 133 -3.44 -6.85 -6.42
N GLU A 134 -2.26 -6.68 -6.96
CA GLU A 134 -1.86 -7.22 -8.26
C GLU A 134 -0.66 -8.14 -8.14
N LEU A 135 -0.69 -9.22 -8.89
CA LEU A 135 0.45 -10.09 -9.14
C LEU A 135 1.45 -9.42 -10.11
N PRO A 136 2.70 -9.93 -10.22
CA PRO A 136 3.68 -9.39 -11.17
C PRO A 136 3.23 -9.39 -12.64
N ASP A 137 2.33 -10.29 -13.03
CA ASP A 137 1.74 -10.34 -14.37
C ASP A 137 0.56 -9.38 -14.58
N GLY A 138 0.21 -8.59 -13.55
CA GLY A 138 -0.91 -7.65 -13.58
C GLY A 138 -2.27 -8.23 -13.19
N THR A 139 -2.35 -9.52 -12.86
CA THR A 139 -3.59 -10.14 -12.39
C THR A 139 -4.02 -9.51 -11.06
N VAL A 140 -5.25 -9.00 -10.98
CA VAL A 140 -5.84 -8.46 -9.76
C VAL A 140 -6.45 -9.61 -8.95
N THR A 141 -5.83 -9.92 -7.82
CA THR A 141 -6.32 -10.98 -6.93
C THR A 141 -7.41 -10.52 -5.99
N ALA A 142 -7.33 -9.27 -5.56
CA ALA A 142 -8.33 -8.65 -4.70
C ALA A 142 -8.46 -7.16 -5.01
N GLN A 143 -9.63 -6.63 -4.74
CA GLN A 143 -9.93 -5.22 -4.87
C GLN A 143 -10.86 -4.76 -3.76
N GLY A 144 -10.79 -3.49 -3.40
CA GLY A 144 -11.60 -2.93 -2.36
C GLY A 144 -12.04 -1.51 -2.65
N THR A 145 -13.10 -1.12 -1.98
CA THR A 145 -13.55 0.27 -1.86
C THR A 145 -13.74 0.61 -0.39
N ALA A 146 -13.47 1.84 -0.03
CA ALA A 146 -13.67 2.29 1.34
C ALA A 146 -14.31 3.68 1.38
N LYS A 147 -15.07 3.90 2.44
CA LYS A 147 -15.48 5.23 2.89
C LYS A 147 -14.64 5.58 4.09
N VAL A 148 -13.91 6.67 3.97
CA VAL A 148 -12.95 7.12 4.97
C VAL A 148 -13.36 8.50 5.45
N PHE A 149 -13.41 8.66 6.77
CA PHE A 149 -13.83 9.89 7.41
C PHE A 149 -12.65 10.64 7.98
N VAL A 150 -12.53 11.91 7.63
CA VAL A 150 -11.55 12.81 8.23
C VAL A 150 -12.06 13.23 9.61
N ILE A 151 -11.23 12.99 10.62
CA ILE A 151 -11.47 13.44 11.98
C ILE A 151 -10.62 14.66 12.29
N ASP A 152 -11.19 15.67 12.91
CA ASP A 152 -10.39 16.80 13.36
C ASP A 152 -9.42 16.35 14.44
N PRO A 153 -8.19 16.89 14.46
CA PRO A 153 -7.33 16.74 15.62
C PRO A 153 -8.00 17.45 16.78
N SER A 154 -8.44 16.66 17.77
CA SER A 154 -8.91 17.18 19.06
C SER A 154 -7.74 17.62 19.91
#